data_9bea9e77ad53fcc2a2732d693c291691
#
_entry.id   9bea9e77ad53fcc2a2732d693c291691
#
_cell.length_a   1.000
_cell.length_b   1.000
_cell.length_c   1.000
_cell.angle_alpha   90.00
_cell.angle_beta   90.00
_cell.angle_gamma   90.00
#
_symmetry.space_group_name_H-M   'P 1'
#
loop_
_entity.id
_entity.type
_entity.pdbx_description
1 polymer ?
#
loop_
_entity_poly.entity_id
_entity_poly.type
_entity_poly.pdbx_seq_one_letter_code
_entity_poly.pdbx_strand_id
1 'polypeptide(L)'
;VNGENGTQRQAAQSLIADVPTPAMPAWAPDSSAVAYLWDDGAGWEVWVAGAAGQGVRQLTTGAILSAIDWTPDGSEIVFVRRVQGGSAIAAVNLAGEVRSLTTGPRDRSPQVAPDGESVAFLSGRAGAFDVWKVPIAGGAATQLTERTNPLDEPRWTPRWSPDGRWISYVSSRSGERNNDDLWIVSADGRENRQLTTGLIVDTDPIWSPDGQRLAIVANAEIEHWYGDDLDLWIVEMNDVRPKRVTANGGVTRKLDGGAVGWSPDGRFVYCLNHAHGNTNLAAVRVDDGLMTRITHHDGVISDFTLAPAGDAFAIVIASQTAPPEIAILAAEGGLAVPLTSAASRLTAAITAPIRMPFRTYDGIYCDAYLYLPAGFSGGRQYPALVQVHGGGTNSFGNGWHPIEQFLAQRGFIVFAIEYRGSSGYGRDFAGLSYADWGGGQTIDAVAAAAFLKAKTYVAGVGIYGGSYGGYLSLHAIVASPDAFDAAADLYGITNRFDYFERSDRVGRVFVTRDYGGRGPADAPDLYLMASTHHRLGEIRTPLLVLHGSEDTRVPPVQSEAVVAELQKHGIEHEYVVYPGEGHGFRKREHRIDAYERLANWFERHLATGPDATT
;
A
#
# COMPACT_ATOMS: atom_id res chain seq x y z
N VAL A 1 22.00 35.22 -0.73
CA VAL A 1 21.35 34.42 0.33
C VAL A 1 19.94 34.06 -0.06
N ASN A 2 19.09 34.98 -0.59
CA ASN A 2 17.70 34.67 -0.98
C ASN A 2 17.57 33.75 -2.22
N GLY A 3 18.55 33.73 -3.12
CA GLY A 3 18.52 32.88 -4.33
C GLY A 3 18.87 31.41 -4.07
N GLU A 4 19.84 31.16 -3.20
CA GLU A 4 20.25 29.78 -2.84
C GLU A 4 19.18 29.06 -2.04
N ASN A 5 18.52 29.74 -1.09
CA ASN A 5 17.39 29.17 -0.33
C ASN A 5 16.21 28.82 -1.23
N GLY A 6 15.90 29.65 -2.25
CA GLY A 6 14.83 29.36 -3.22
C GLY A 6 15.10 28.10 -4.05
N THR A 7 16.33 27.94 -4.52
CA THR A 7 16.75 26.77 -5.34
C THR A 7 16.74 25.48 -4.51
N GLN A 8 17.23 25.52 -3.27
CA GLN A 8 17.21 24.36 -2.36
C GLN A 8 15.78 23.94 -2.01
N ARG A 9 14.89 24.91 -1.74
CA ARG A 9 13.48 24.65 -1.48
C ARG A 9 12.78 24.00 -2.67
N GLN A 10 13.03 24.50 -3.88
CA GLN A 10 12.48 23.91 -5.10
C GLN A 10 13.01 22.51 -5.35
N ALA A 11 14.30 22.24 -5.12
CA ALA A 11 14.90 20.92 -5.21
C ALA A 11 14.27 19.95 -4.18
N ALA A 12 14.03 20.41 -2.94
CA ALA A 12 13.34 19.58 -1.93
C ALA A 12 11.90 19.26 -2.34
N GLN A 13 11.16 20.22 -2.91
CA GLN A 13 9.80 19.99 -3.41
C GLN A 13 9.76 18.92 -4.53
N SER A 14 10.82 18.80 -5.34
CA SER A 14 10.89 17.78 -6.38
C SER A 14 10.84 16.35 -5.83
N LEU A 15 11.30 16.12 -4.60
CA LEU A 15 11.24 14.80 -3.93
C LEU A 15 9.81 14.32 -3.73
N ILE A 16 8.90 15.24 -3.39
CA ILE A 16 7.50 14.90 -3.07
C ILE A 16 6.56 15.02 -4.27
N ALA A 17 6.97 15.65 -5.36
CA ALA A 17 6.07 15.98 -6.45
C ALA A 17 6.49 15.46 -7.83
N ASP A 18 7.80 15.32 -8.09
CA ASP A 18 8.31 15.13 -9.44
C ASP A 18 8.96 13.76 -9.67
N VAL A 19 9.00 12.89 -8.65
CA VAL A 19 9.50 11.52 -8.78
C VAL A 19 8.41 10.64 -9.36
N PRO A 20 8.63 10.03 -10.52
CA PRO A 20 7.66 9.12 -11.11
C PRO A 20 7.48 7.84 -10.27
N THR A 21 6.32 7.25 -10.40
CA THR A 21 6.00 5.98 -9.75
C THR A 21 5.74 4.92 -10.83
N PRO A 22 6.57 3.88 -10.95
CA PRO A 22 6.30 2.72 -11.78
C PRO A 22 5.47 1.67 -11.03
N ALA A 23 4.67 0.91 -11.76
CA ALA A 23 3.88 -0.19 -11.20
C ALA A 23 3.52 -1.25 -12.24
N MET A 24 3.08 -2.41 -11.78
CA MET A 24 2.45 -3.46 -12.56
C MET A 24 3.25 -3.86 -13.81
N PRO A 25 4.49 -4.33 -13.68
CA PRO A 25 5.21 -4.85 -14.84
C PRO A 25 4.51 -6.11 -15.36
N ALA A 26 4.37 -6.21 -16.68
CA ALA A 26 3.79 -7.37 -17.37
C ALA A 26 4.63 -7.74 -18.59
N TRP A 27 5.13 -8.97 -18.64
CA TRP A 27 5.89 -9.48 -19.77
C TRP A 27 5.01 -9.70 -21.00
N ALA A 28 5.53 -9.35 -22.16
CA ALA A 28 4.98 -9.82 -23.42
C ALA A 28 5.05 -11.36 -23.51
N PRO A 29 4.09 -12.03 -24.19
CA PRO A 29 4.02 -13.50 -24.25
C PRO A 29 5.27 -14.18 -24.81
N ASP A 30 6.03 -13.49 -25.65
CA ASP A 30 7.29 -13.95 -26.26
C ASP A 30 8.54 -13.57 -25.44
N SER A 31 8.38 -13.00 -24.26
CA SER A 31 9.46 -12.49 -23.38
C SER A 31 10.34 -11.38 -24.01
N SER A 32 9.91 -10.75 -25.10
CA SER A 32 10.70 -9.73 -25.79
C SER A 32 10.63 -8.33 -25.18
N ALA A 33 9.54 -8.05 -24.43
CA ALA A 33 9.26 -6.73 -23.89
C ALA A 33 8.51 -6.81 -22.55
N VAL A 34 8.54 -5.69 -21.81
CA VAL A 34 7.77 -5.49 -20.58
C VAL A 34 6.89 -4.26 -20.75
N ALA A 35 5.58 -4.42 -20.55
CA ALA A 35 4.66 -3.32 -20.35
C ALA A 35 4.61 -2.95 -18.86
N TYR A 36 4.36 -1.69 -18.54
CA TYR A 36 4.24 -1.23 -17.17
C TYR A 36 3.40 0.04 -17.09
N LEU A 37 2.87 0.34 -15.92
CA LEU A 37 2.27 1.62 -15.61
C LEU A 37 3.34 2.59 -15.12
N TRP A 38 3.21 3.85 -15.52
CA TRP A 38 4.10 4.93 -15.12
C TRP A 38 3.29 6.19 -14.84
N ASP A 39 3.43 6.74 -13.63
CA ASP A 39 2.83 8.00 -13.24
C ASP A 39 3.94 9.04 -13.00
N ASP A 40 3.98 10.08 -13.83
CA ASP A 40 4.92 11.20 -13.70
C ASP A 40 4.31 12.43 -13.00
N GLY A 41 3.18 12.24 -12.34
CA GLY A 41 2.41 13.30 -11.68
C GLY A 41 1.22 13.81 -12.49
N ALA A 42 1.08 13.35 -13.76
CA ALA A 42 -0.09 13.64 -14.61
C ALA A 42 -1.15 12.54 -14.56
N GLY A 43 -0.82 11.40 -13.96
CA GLY A 43 -1.63 10.19 -13.88
C GLY A 43 -0.95 9.00 -14.53
N TRP A 44 -1.52 7.82 -14.30
CA TRP A 44 -0.99 6.57 -14.84
C TRP A 44 -1.11 6.49 -16.36
N GLU A 45 -0.05 6.02 -17.01
CA GLU A 45 -0.02 5.72 -18.44
C GLU A 45 0.62 4.36 -18.70
N VAL A 46 0.22 3.69 -19.77
CA VAL A 46 0.84 2.43 -20.22
C VAL A 46 2.09 2.74 -21.02
N TRP A 47 3.18 2.16 -20.59
CA TRP A 47 4.50 2.21 -21.26
C TRP A 47 4.97 0.83 -21.64
N VAL A 48 5.86 0.73 -22.60
CA VAL A 48 6.52 -0.51 -22.99
C VAL A 48 8.02 -0.27 -23.18
N ALA A 49 8.82 -1.26 -22.77
CA ALA A 49 10.26 -1.31 -22.98
C ALA A 49 10.64 -2.71 -23.47
N GLY A 50 11.60 -2.82 -24.38
CA GLY A 50 12.21 -4.12 -24.69
C GLY A 50 12.95 -4.70 -23.48
N ALA A 51 13.04 -6.01 -23.37
CA ALA A 51 13.63 -6.72 -22.23
C ALA A 51 15.08 -6.30 -21.90
N ALA A 52 15.83 -5.78 -22.88
CA ALA A 52 17.18 -5.23 -22.68
C ALA A 52 17.19 -3.69 -22.53
N GLY A 53 16.05 -3.06 -22.27
CA GLY A 53 15.93 -1.61 -22.04
C GLY A 53 15.85 -0.75 -23.29
N GLN A 54 15.79 -1.36 -24.49
CA GLN A 54 15.66 -0.62 -25.74
C GLN A 54 14.18 -0.23 -26.02
N GLY A 55 13.96 0.80 -26.81
CA GLY A 55 12.64 1.15 -27.36
C GLY A 55 11.60 1.57 -26.32
N VAL A 56 12.04 2.15 -25.22
CA VAL A 56 11.14 2.68 -24.18
C VAL A 56 10.20 3.72 -24.78
N ARG A 57 8.88 3.52 -24.65
CA ARG A 57 7.88 4.43 -25.20
C ARG A 57 6.55 4.36 -24.46
N GLN A 58 5.88 5.47 -24.43
CA GLN A 58 4.51 5.61 -23.95
C GLN A 58 3.53 5.14 -25.02
N LEU A 59 2.52 4.34 -24.63
CA LEU A 59 1.47 3.86 -25.53
C LEU A 59 0.14 4.62 -25.36
N THR A 60 -0.13 5.18 -24.18
CA THR A 60 -1.40 5.86 -23.90
C THR A 60 -1.19 7.29 -23.45
N THR A 61 -2.21 8.11 -23.61
CA THR A 61 -2.29 9.46 -23.07
C THR A 61 -3.66 9.67 -22.44
N GLY A 62 -3.66 9.88 -21.11
CA GLY A 62 -4.83 10.27 -20.32
C GLY A 62 -5.63 9.14 -19.69
N ALA A 63 -5.85 9.31 -18.40
CA ALA A 63 -6.89 8.66 -17.60
C ALA A 63 -6.84 7.13 -17.46
N ILE A 64 -5.65 6.54 -17.37
CA ILE A 64 -5.50 5.15 -16.93
C ILE A 64 -5.74 5.07 -15.42
N LEU A 65 -6.38 4.00 -14.95
CA LEU A 65 -6.65 3.79 -13.53
C LEU A 65 -5.80 2.67 -12.94
N SER A 66 -5.70 1.54 -13.64
CA SER A 66 -5.00 0.36 -13.11
C SER A 66 -4.98 -0.78 -14.12
N ALA A 67 -4.31 -1.85 -13.74
CA ALA A 67 -4.28 -3.19 -14.32
C ALA A 67 -3.92 -3.21 -15.80
N ILE A 68 -2.90 -3.96 -16.13
CA ILE A 68 -2.51 -4.24 -17.51
C ILE A 68 -2.37 -5.75 -17.72
N ASP A 69 -2.79 -6.22 -18.89
CA ASP A 69 -2.62 -7.61 -19.29
C ASP A 69 -2.42 -7.70 -20.81
N TRP A 70 -1.49 -8.56 -21.25
CA TRP A 70 -1.23 -8.75 -22.65
C TRP A 70 -2.23 -9.72 -23.30
N THR A 71 -2.56 -9.48 -24.58
CA THR A 71 -3.16 -10.53 -25.41
C THR A 71 -2.14 -11.63 -25.66
N PRO A 72 -2.53 -12.92 -25.76
CA PRO A 72 -1.61 -14.03 -25.95
C PRO A 72 -0.78 -13.97 -27.23
N ASP A 73 -1.23 -13.24 -28.25
CA ASP A 73 -0.50 -12.97 -29.48
C ASP A 73 0.48 -11.80 -29.40
N GLY A 74 0.50 -11.09 -28.25
CA GLY A 74 1.36 -9.94 -28.00
C GLY A 74 1.00 -8.67 -28.78
N SER A 75 -0.16 -8.62 -29.42
CA SER A 75 -0.55 -7.50 -30.29
C SER A 75 -1.12 -6.32 -29.53
N GLU A 76 -1.76 -6.54 -28.36
CA GLU A 76 -2.42 -5.52 -27.57
C GLU A 76 -2.18 -5.70 -26.07
N ILE A 77 -2.37 -4.60 -25.34
CA ILE A 77 -2.39 -4.55 -23.86
C ILE A 77 -3.77 -4.09 -23.43
N VAL A 78 -4.45 -4.90 -22.62
CA VAL A 78 -5.75 -4.59 -22.01
C VAL A 78 -5.52 -3.87 -20.69
N PHE A 79 -6.32 -2.82 -20.41
CA PHE A 79 -6.17 -1.99 -19.22
C PHE A 79 -7.50 -1.37 -18.76
N VAL A 80 -7.50 -0.82 -17.54
CA VAL A 80 -8.64 -0.06 -17.00
C VAL A 80 -8.42 1.42 -17.24
N ARG A 81 -9.40 2.09 -17.88
CA ARG A 81 -9.37 3.54 -18.08
C ARG A 81 -10.52 4.25 -17.39
N ARG A 82 -10.32 5.53 -17.07
CA ARG A 82 -11.37 6.41 -16.57
C ARG A 82 -12.35 6.76 -17.71
N VAL A 83 -13.64 6.72 -17.40
CA VAL A 83 -14.71 7.20 -18.27
C VAL A 83 -15.65 8.09 -17.44
N GLN A 84 -16.58 8.78 -18.11
CA GLN A 84 -17.59 9.56 -17.39
C GLN A 84 -18.40 8.63 -16.48
N GLY A 85 -18.39 8.92 -15.17
CA GLY A 85 -19.08 8.13 -14.15
C GLY A 85 -18.32 6.91 -13.62
N GLY A 86 -17.05 6.71 -13.98
CA GLY A 86 -16.24 5.62 -13.37
C GLY A 86 -15.14 5.05 -14.25
N SER A 87 -15.19 3.74 -14.53
CA SER A 87 -14.13 2.99 -15.21
C SER A 87 -14.67 2.00 -16.26
N ALA A 88 -13.88 1.76 -17.30
CA ALA A 88 -14.17 0.80 -18.36
C ALA A 88 -12.89 0.06 -18.78
N ILE A 89 -13.04 -1.09 -19.43
CA ILE A 89 -11.93 -1.86 -20.00
C ILE A 89 -11.66 -1.37 -21.43
N ALA A 90 -10.40 -1.19 -21.76
CA ALA A 90 -9.90 -0.82 -23.08
C ALA A 90 -8.67 -1.66 -23.45
N ALA A 91 -8.29 -1.61 -24.71
CA ALA A 91 -7.04 -2.18 -25.20
C ALA A 91 -6.26 -1.12 -25.98
N VAL A 92 -4.93 -1.22 -25.96
CA VAL A 92 -4.02 -0.41 -26.76
C VAL A 92 -3.08 -1.34 -27.54
N ASN A 93 -2.91 -1.09 -28.84
CA ASN A 93 -1.92 -1.80 -29.63
C ASN A 93 -0.53 -1.17 -29.50
N LEU A 94 0.48 -1.84 -30.05
CA LEU A 94 1.86 -1.35 -30.00
C LEU A 94 2.10 -0.07 -30.85
N ALA A 95 1.15 0.37 -31.66
CA ALA A 95 1.19 1.66 -32.37
C ALA A 95 0.59 2.81 -31.52
N GLY A 96 0.00 2.50 -30.33
CA GLY A 96 -0.63 3.49 -29.46
C GLY A 96 -2.12 3.74 -29.80
N GLU A 97 -2.73 2.92 -30.64
CA GLU A 97 -4.15 3.05 -30.97
C GLU A 97 -5.02 2.39 -29.88
N VAL A 98 -5.85 3.19 -29.23
CA VAL A 98 -6.71 2.76 -28.10
C VAL A 98 -8.12 2.45 -28.59
N ARG A 99 -8.66 1.30 -28.20
CA ARG A 99 -10.06 0.92 -28.44
C ARG A 99 -10.76 0.51 -27.15
N SER A 100 -12.07 0.75 -27.07
CA SER A 100 -12.89 0.32 -25.93
C SER A 100 -13.33 -1.11 -26.10
N LEU A 101 -13.24 -1.90 -25.02
CA LEU A 101 -13.81 -3.24 -24.93
C LEU A 101 -15.19 -3.19 -24.26
N THR A 102 -15.34 -2.31 -23.26
CA THR A 102 -16.58 -2.13 -22.52
C THR A 102 -16.98 -0.66 -22.44
N THR A 103 -18.24 -0.42 -22.14
CA THR A 103 -18.82 0.94 -21.93
C THR A 103 -19.35 1.11 -20.50
N GLY A 104 -19.19 0.10 -19.64
CA GLY A 104 -19.74 0.11 -18.29
C GLY A 104 -19.00 1.11 -17.39
N PRO A 105 -19.71 1.78 -16.46
CA PRO A 105 -19.06 2.81 -15.63
C PRO A 105 -18.32 2.26 -14.41
N ARG A 106 -18.30 0.96 -14.20
CA ARG A 106 -17.73 0.34 -12.97
C ARG A 106 -17.02 -0.97 -13.30
N ASP A 107 -16.17 -0.97 -14.33
CA ASP A 107 -15.39 -2.14 -14.75
C ASP A 107 -13.97 -2.05 -14.23
N ARG A 108 -13.42 -3.16 -13.72
CA ARG A 108 -12.06 -3.22 -13.13
C ARG A 108 -11.46 -4.62 -13.24
N SER A 109 -10.16 -4.73 -12.99
CA SER A 109 -9.42 -5.99 -12.87
C SER A 109 -9.59 -6.92 -14.07
N PRO A 110 -9.27 -6.49 -15.30
CA PRO A 110 -9.36 -7.35 -16.48
C PRO A 110 -8.28 -8.42 -16.48
N GLN A 111 -8.61 -9.58 -17.06
CA GLN A 111 -7.65 -10.60 -17.47
C GLN A 111 -8.05 -11.22 -18.80
N VAL A 112 -7.11 -11.28 -19.73
CA VAL A 112 -7.30 -11.89 -21.04
C VAL A 112 -7.34 -13.42 -20.92
N ALA A 113 -8.25 -14.06 -21.62
CA ALA A 113 -8.33 -15.54 -21.67
C ALA A 113 -7.11 -16.13 -22.38
N PRO A 114 -6.67 -17.35 -22.04
CA PRO A 114 -5.52 -18.00 -22.68
C PRO A 114 -5.63 -18.19 -24.19
N ASP A 115 -6.88 -18.29 -24.71
CA ASP A 115 -7.18 -18.40 -26.14
C ASP A 115 -7.16 -17.02 -26.87
N GLY A 116 -7.09 -15.92 -26.11
CA GLY A 116 -7.15 -14.56 -26.65
C GLY A 116 -8.54 -14.09 -27.12
N GLU A 117 -9.60 -14.89 -26.93
CA GLU A 117 -10.91 -14.57 -27.50
C GLU A 117 -11.78 -13.70 -26.58
N SER A 118 -11.47 -13.65 -25.27
CA SER A 118 -12.28 -12.91 -24.30
C SER A 118 -11.47 -12.35 -23.14
N VAL A 119 -12.08 -11.41 -22.40
CA VAL A 119 -11.54 -10.80 -21.19
C VAL A 119 -12.50 -11.05 -20.04
N ALA A 120 -12.04 -11.66 -18.95
CA ALA A 120 -12.76 -11.70 -17.68
C ALA A 120 -12.46 -10.42 -16.88
N PHE A 121 -13.44 -9.91 -16.14
CA PHE A 121 -13.28 -8.69 -15.36
C PHE A 121 -14.33 -8.59 -14.26
N LEU A 122 -14.11 -7.71 -13.30
CA LEU A 122 -15.11 -7.36 -12.30
C LEU A 122 -15.93 -6.16 -12.77
N SER A 123 -17.26 -6.24 -12.65
CA SER A 123 -18.14 -5.14 -13.00
C SER A 123 -19.26 -4.93 -12.00
N GLY A 124 -19.50 -3.68 -11.64
CA GLY A 124 -20.63 -3.24 -10.83
C GLY A 124 -21.83 -2.73 -11.64
N ARG A 125 -21.91 -3.03 -12.94
CA ARG A 125 -22.97 -2.54 -13.86
C ARG A 125 -24.37 -3.05 -13.51
N ALA A 126 -24.47 -4.20 -12.86
CA ALA A 126 -25.75 -4.76 -12.37
C ALA A 126 -26.07 -4.31 -10.93
N GLY A 127 -25.44 -3.24 -10.44
CA GLY A 127 -25.63 -2.67 -9.10
C GLY A 127 -24.54 -3.10 -8.13
N ALA A 128 -24.09 -4.32 -8.19
CA ALA A 128 -23.07 -4.91 -7.36
C ALA A 128 -21.93 -5.48 -8.23
N PHE A 129 -20.73 -5.62 -7.65
CA PHE A 129 -19.62 -6.24 -8.38
C PHE A 129 -19.84 -7.75 -8.50
N ASP A 130 -19.64 -8.26 -9.71
CA ASP A 130 -19.64 -9.67 -10.07
C ASP A 130 -18.55 -9.93 -11.12
N VAL A 131 -18.29 -11.24 -11.40
CA VAL A 131 -17.40 -11.64 -12.50
C VAL A 131 -18.18 -11.59 -13.81
N TRP A 132 -17.62 -10.88 -14.76
CA TRP A 132 -18.16 -10.71 -16.12
C TRP A 132 -17.13 -11.13 -17.16
N LYS A 133 -17.59 -11.37 -18.37
CA LYS A 133 -16.77 -11.67 -19.55
C LYS A 133 -17.22 -10.83 -20.74
N VAL A 134 -16.27 -10.35 -21.54
CA VAL A 134 -16.51 -9.65 -22.81
C VAL A 134 -15.61 -10.23 -23.89
N PRO A 135 -16.08 -10.34 -25.15
CA PRO A 135 -15.20 -10.71 -26.28
C PRO A 135 -14.04 -9.71 -26.41
N ILE A 136 -12.85 -10.19 -26.79
CA ILE A 136 -11.68 -9.31 -26.99
C ILE A 136 -11.95 -8.26 -28.09
N ALA A 137 -12.77 -8.59 -29.08
CA ALA A 137 -13.22 -7.65 -30.10
C ALA A 137 -14.15 -6.53 -29.57
N GLY A 138 -14.55 -6.61 -28.29
CA GLY A 138 -15.57 -5.75 -27.69
C GLY A 138 -16.99 -6.27 -27.94
N GLY A 139 -17.99 -5.57 -27.39
CA GLY A 139 -19.39 -5.91 -27.57
C GLY A 139 -20.16 -6.14 -26.27
N ALA A 140 -21.18 -7.02 -26.30
CA ALA A 140 -22.00 -7.31 -25.12
C ALA A 140 -21.23 -8.13 -24.09
N ALA A 141 -21.13 -7.61 -22.87
CA ALA A 141 -20.57 -8.35 -21.76
C ALA A 141 -21.60 -9.33 -21.16
N THR A 142 -21.13 -10.50 -20.76
CA THR A 142 -21.94 -11.55 -20.12
C THR A 142 -21.57 -11.65 -18.65
N GLN A 143 -22.58 -11.67 -17.78
CA GLN A 143 -22.41 -11.92 -16.35
C GLN A 143 -22.20 -13.43 -16.12
N LEU A 144 -21.14 -13.78 -15.37
CA LEU A 144 -20.81 -15.17 -15.05
C LEU A 144 -21.22 -15.57 -13.64
N THR A 145 -21.24 -14.58 -12.72
CA THR A 145 -21.66 -14.84 -11.33
C THR A 145 -22.79 -13.89 -10.97
N GLU A 146 -23.70 -14.36 -10.11
CA GLU A 146 -24.79 -13.55 -9.57
C GLU A 146 -24.73 -13.61 -8.04
N ARG A 147 -24.73 -12.46 -7.39
CA ARG A 147 -24.74 -12.36 -5.94
C ARG A 147 -26.14 -12.48 -5.39
N THR A 148 -26.25 -13.21 -4.31
CA THR A 148 -27.49 -13.30 -3.52
C THR A 148 -27.51 -12.32 -2.35
N ASN A 149 -26.34 -11.82 -1.93
CA ASN A 149 -26.19 -10.87 -0.81
C ASN A 149 -25.36 -9.65 -1.25
N PRO A 150 -25.81 -8.39 -0.96
CA PRO A 150 -25.05 -7.18 -1.28
C PRO A 150 -23.65 -7.11 -0.68
N LEU A 151 -23.35 -7.90 0.35
CA LEU A 151 -22.05 -7.96 1.00
C LEU A 151 -21.05 -8.90 0.32
N ASP A 152 -21.51 -9.73 -0.62
CA ASP A 152 -20.72 -10.76 -1.32
C ASP A 152 -19.92 -10.17 -2.50
N GLU A 153 -19.15 -9.12 -2.32
CA GLU A 153 -18.36 -8.54 -3.42
C GLU A 153 -17.15 -9.39 -3.79
N PRO A 154 -16.97 -9.81 -5.07
CA PRO A 154 -15.71 -10.34 -5.53
C PRO A 154 -14.59 -9.32 -5.34
N ARG A 155 -13.47 -9.79 -4.82
CA ARG A 155 -12.25 -9.02 -4.59
C ARG A 155 -11.16 -9.55 -5.50
N TRP A 156 -10.15 -8.72 -5.74
CA TRP A 156 -8.97 -9.04 -6.52
C TRP A 156 -9.27 -9.32 -8.00
N THR A 157 -8.25 -9.67 -8.76
CA THR A 157 -8.38 -9.94 -10.20
C THR A 157 -8.90 -11.36 -10.41
N PRO A 158 -9.99 -11.57 -11.18
CA PRO A 158 -10.39 -12.92 -11.60
C PRO A 158 -9.31 -13.53 -12.49
N ARG A 159 -8.97 -14.82 -12.30
CA ARG A 159 -7.88 -15.48 -13.00
C ARG A 159 -8.35 -16.68 -13.79
N TRP A 160 -8.08 -16.70 -15.09
CA TRP A 160 -8.34 -17.85 -15.96
C TRP A 160 -7.47 -19.05 -15.61
N SER A 161 -8.05 -20.26 -15.65
CA SER A 161 -7.24 -21.48 -15.69
C SER A 161 -6.47 -21.56 -17.02
N PRO A 162 -5.31 -22.23 -17.05
CA PRO A 162 -4.51 -22.33 -18.28
C PRO A 162 -5.24 -22.96 -19.46
N ASP A 163 -6.22 -23.83 -19.20
CA ASP A 163 -7.06 -24.49 -20.22
C ASP A 163 -8.28 -23.65 -20.64
N GLY A 164 -8.45 -22.43 -20.06
CA GLY A 164 -9.55 -21.52 -20.37
C GLY A 164 -10.94 -21.99 -19.89
N ARG A 165 -11.05 -23.05 -19.10
CA ARG A 165 -12.33 -23.63 -18.68
C ARG A 165 -12.91 -22.99 -17.42
N TRP A 166 -12.05 -22.46 -16.54
CA TRP A 166 -12.42 -21.92 -15.25
C TRP A 166 -11.88 -20.51 -15.04
N ILE A 167 -12.56 -19.75 -14.22
CA ILE A 167 -12.11 -18.46 -13.70
C ILE A 167 -12.16 -18.53 -12.18
N SER A 168 -11.01 -18.40 -11.53
CA SER A 168 -10.94 -18.28 -10.07
C SER A 168 -11.14 -16.83 -9.63
N TYR A 169 -11.78 -16.65 -8.47
CA TYR A 169 -12.00 -15.35 -7.86
C TYR A 169 -12.16 -15.48 -6.34
N VAL A 170 -12.03 -14.38 -5.63
CA VAL A 170 -12.18 -14.32 -4.18
C VAL A 170 -13.47 -13.59 -3.83
N SER A 171 -14.26 -14.15 -2.92
CA SER A 171 -15.54 -13.55 -2.51
C SER A 171 -15.92 -13.94 -1.09
N SER A 172 -16.58 -13.02 -0.40
CA SER A 172 -17.16 -13.22 0.95
C SER A 172 -18.59 -13.74 0.92
N ARG A 173 -18.94 -14.62 -0.01
CA ARG A 173 -20.32 -15.12 -0.25
C ARG A 173 -21.01 -15.78 0.94
N SER A 174 -20.28 -16.16 1.97
CA SER A 174 -20.86 -16.73 3.20
C SER A 174 -21.60 -15.70 4.06
N GLY A 175 -21.57 -14.40 3.70
CA GLY A 175 -22.15 -13.31 4.50
C GLY A 175 -21.44 -13.04 5.81
N GLU A 176 -20.39 -13.77 6.13
CA GLU A 176 -19.53 -13.53 7.26
C GLU A 176 -18.54 -12.40 6.94
N ARG A 177 -18.48 -11.40 7.78
CA ARG A 177 -17.81 -10.11 7.51
C ARG A 177 -16.30 -10.20 7.26
N ASN A 178 -15.67 -11.35 7.56
CA ASN A 178 -14.21 -11.53 7.47
C ASN A 178 -13.79 -12.77 6.70
N ASN A 179 -14.69 -13.42 5.97
CA ASN A 179 -14.42 -14.65 5.25
C ASN A 179 -14.34 -14.38 3.74
N ASP A 180 -13.15 -14.07 3.26
CA ASP A 180 -12.87 -13.92 1.82
C ASP A 180 -12.33 -15.28 1.30
N ASP A 181 -13.23 -16.14 0.82
CA ASP A 181 -12.90 -17.47 0.33
C ASP A 181 -12.61 -17.49 -1.17
N LEU A 182 -11.90 -18.54 -1.58
CA LEU A 182 -11.62 -18.86 -2.96
C LEU A 182 -12.82 -19.56 -3.63
N TRP A 183 -13.19 -19.07 -4.79
CA TRP A 183 -14.26 -19.56 -5.64
C TRP A 183 -13.77 -19.79 -7.06
N ILE A 184 -14.46 -20.63 -7.82
CA ILE A 184 -14.31 -20.77 -9.27
C ILE A 184 -15.65 -20.76 -9.96
N VAL A 185 -15.68 -20.16 -11.15
CA VAL A 185 -16.82 -20.20 -12.07
C VAL A 185 -16.37 -20.73 -13.42
N SER A 186 -17.20 -21.55 -14.07
CA SER A 186 -16.93 -22.02 -15.44
C SER A 186 -16.97 -20.86 -16.44
N ALA A 187 -16.23 -20.97 -17.53
CA ALA A 187 -16.14 -19.94 -18.57
C ALA A 187 -17.50 -19.61 -19.22
N ASP A 188 -18.48 -20.50 -19.13
CA ASP A 188 -19.86 -20.31 -19.61
C ASP A 188 -20.82 -19.86 -18.50
N GLY A 189 -20.36 -19.73 -17.25
CA GLY A 189 -21.15 -19.28 -16.10
C GLY A 189 -22.11 -20.32 -15.51
N ARG A 190 -22.12 -21.57 -16.03
CA ARG A 190 -23.10 -22.59 -15.60
C ARG A 190 -22.76 -23.25 -14.27
N GLU A 191 -21.47 -23.33 -13.95
CA GLU A 191 -20.98 -23.89 -12.69
C GLU A 191 -20.28 -22.81 -11.89
N ASN A 192 -20.63 -22.68 -10.61
CA ASN A 192 -20.00 -21.78 -9.68
C ASN A 192 -19.87 -22.46 -8.33
N ARG A 193 -18.64 -22.64 -7.81
CA ARG A 193 -18.40 -23.38 -6.59
C ARG A 193 -17.31 -22.75 -5.72
N GLN A 194 -17.50 -22.88 -4.42
CA GLN A 194 -16.54 -22.51 -3.40
C GLN A 194 -15.45 -23.59 -3.27
N LEU A 195 -14.20 -23.19 -3.19
CA LEU A 195 -13.06 -24.09 -3.00
C LEU A 195 -12.51 -24.06 -1.58
N THR A 196 -12.65 -22.95 -0.86
CA THR A 196 -12.17 -22.85 0.53
C THR A 196 -13.27 -22.38 1.45
N THR A 197 -13.12 -22.70 2.75
CA THR A 197 -13.97 -22.21 3.84
C THR A 197 -13.08 -21.88 5.04
N GLY A 198 -13.29 -20.71 5.66
CA GLY A 198 -12.60 -20.34 6.88
C GLY A 198 -11.18 -19.79 6.69
N LEU A 199 -10.82 -19.38 5.47
CA LEU A 199 -9.61 -18.61 5.20
C LEU A 199 -9.95 -17.15 4.94
N ILE A 200 -8.99 -16.27 5.20
CA ILE A 200 -9.00 -14.89 4.70
C ILE A 200 -8.00 -14.83 3.55
N VAL A 201 -8.50 -14.97 2.32
CA VAL A 201 -7.67 -14.89 1.11
C VAL A 201 -7.40 -13.43 0.80
N ASP A 202 -6.13 -13.02 0.89
CA ASP A 202 -5.71 -11.62 0.75
C ASP A 202 -5.05 -11.28 -0.60
N THR A 203 -5.11 -12.20 -1.58
CA THR A 203 -4.47 -11.99 -2.90
C THR A 203 -5.26 -12.61 -4.03
N ASP A 204 -4.86 -12.28 -5.27
CA ASP A 204 -5.31 -13.00 -6.45
C ASP A 204 -4.94 -14.48 -6.37
N PRO A 205 -5.87 -15.39 -6.63
CA PRO A 205 -5.57 -16.82 -6.76
C PRO A 205 -4.84 -17.08 -8.09
N ILE A 206 -3.69 -17.75 -8.05
CA ILE A 206 -2.89 -18.00 -9.25
C ILE A 206 -2.86 -19.50 -9.56
N TRP A 207 -3.30 -19.86 -10.76
CA TRP A 207 -3.27 -21.22 -11.25
C TRP A 207 -1.86 -21.74 -11.50
N SER A 208 -1.61 -23.00 -11.15
CA SER A 208 -0.40 -23.72 -11.58
C SER A 208 -0.41 -23.92 -13.10
N PRO A 209 0.75 -24.07 -13.75
CA PRO A 209 0.83 -24.24 -15.21
C PRO A 209 0.04 -25.43 -15.74
N ASP A 210 -0.11 -26.48 -14.96
CA ASP A 210 -0.90 -27.67 -15.29
C ASP A 210 -2.41 -27.54 -15.02
N GLY A 211 -2.84 -26.39 -14.42
CA GLY A 211 -4.25 -26.14 -14.07
C GLY A 211 -4.82 -27.03 -12.95
N GLN A 212 -3.96 -27.78 -12.23
CA GLN A 212 -4.42 -28.70 -11.19
C GLN A 212 -4.38 -28.09 -9.78
N ARG A 213 -3.73 -26.94 -9.61
CA ARG A 213 -3.54 -26.30 -8.31
C ARG A 213 -3.75 -24.80 -8.40
N LEU A 214 -4.14 -24.20 -7.27
CA LEU A 214 -4.18 -22.76 -7.06
C LEU A 214 -3.26 -22.39 -5.91
N ALA A 215 -2.41 -21.38 -6.11
CA ALA A 215 -1.65 -20.75 -5.05
C ALA A 215 -2.39 -19.49 -4.57
N ILE A 216 -2.51 -19.33 -3.26
CA ILE A 216 -3.11 -18.17 -2.61
C ILE A 216 -2.24 -17.74 -1.44
N VAL A 217 -2.29 -16.45 -1.10
CA VAL A 217 -1.74 -15.94 0.14
C VAL A 217 -2.90 -15.60 1.06
N ALA A 218 -2.88 -16.17 2.25
CA ALA A 218 -4.02 -16.09 3.15
C ALA A 218 -3.59 -16.10 4.61
N ASN A 219 -4.47 -15.57 5.47
CA ASN A 219 -4.42 -15.78 6.90
C ASN A 219 -5.40 -16.90 7.28
N ALA A 220 -4.93 -17.88 8.05
CA ALA A 220 -5.76 -19.00 8.55
C ALA A 220 -6.53 -18.64 9.83
N GLU A 221 -6.13 -17.60 10.52
CA GLU A 221 -6.69 -17.26 11.84
C GLU A 221 -7.65 -16.08 11.69
N ILE A 222 -8.95 -16.39 11.61
CA ILE A 222 -10.01 -15.38 11.51
C ILE A 222 -10.04 -14.47 12.75
N GLU A 223 -9.62 -15.01 13.90
CA GLU A 223 -9.64 -14.31 15.19
C GLU A 223 -8.42 -13.41 15.42
N HIS A 224 -7.33 -13.61 14.64
CA HIS A 224 -6.08 -12.86 14.79
C HIS A 224 -5.59 -12.35 13.44
N TRP A 225 -5.60 -11.05 13.27
CA TRP A 225 -5.01 -10.38 12.11
C TRP A 225 -3.54 -10.00 12.38
N TYR A 226 -2.63 -10.60 11.62
CA TYR A 226 -1.18 -10.34 11.73
C TYR A 226 -0.65 -9.35 10.68
N GLY A 227 -1.51 -8.49 10.16
CA GLY A 227 -1.12 -7.54 9.11
C GLY A 227 -0.72 -8.25 7.83
N ASP A 228 0.43 -7.86 7.28
CA ASP A 228 0.99 -8.42 6.05
C ASP A 228 1.93 -9.62 6.30
N ASP A 229 1.97 -10.19 7.50
CA ASP A 229 2.68 -11.45 7.80
C ASP A 229 1.80 -12.66 7.46
N LEU A 230 1.63 -12.92 6.17
CA LEU A 230 0.74 -13.93 5.61
C LEU A 230 1.49 -15.23 5.29
N ASP A 231 0.74 -16.27 4.94
CA ASP A 231 1.28 -17.55 4.49
C ASP A 231 0.83 -17.92 3.09
N LEU A 232 1.68 -18.70 2.41
CA LEU A 232 1.36 -19.34 1.16
C LEU A 232 0.56 -20.62 1.42
N TRP A 233 -0.53 -20.76 0.67
CA TRP A 233 -1.40 -21.92 0.68
C TRP A 233 -1.58 -22.47 -0.74
N ILE A 234 -1.73 -23.78 -0.85
CA ILE A 234 -2.04 -24.47 -2.11
C ILE A 234 -3.39 -25.17 -1.97
N VAL A 235 -4.22 -25.01 -2.98
CA VAL A 235 -5.52 -25.69 -3.11
C VAL A 235 -5.44 -26.62 -4.32
N GLU A 236 -5.60 -27.93 -4.09
CA GLU A 236 -5.65 -28.94 -5.15
C GLU A 236 -7.06 -29.01 -5.74
N MET A 237 -7.20 -29.09 -7.07
CA MET A 237 -8.52 -29.11 -7.72
C MET A 237 -9.28 -30.42 -7.48
N ASN A 238 -8.60 -31.51 -7.18
CA ASN A 238 -9.16 -32.83 -6.85
C ASN A 238 -9.37 -33.06 -5.33
N ASP A 239 -8.71 -32.26 -4.49
CA ASP A 239 -8.87 -32.24 -3.02
C ASP A 239 -8.85 -30.79 -2.54
N VAL A 240 -10.04 -30.18 -2.47
CA VAL A 240 -10.23 -28.75 -2.17
C VAL A 240 -9.87 -28.34 -0.73
N ARG A 241 -9.17 -29.20 0.03
CA ARG A 241 -8.65 -28.83 1.34
C ARG A 241 -7.38 -27.96 1.17
N PRO A 242 -7.39 -26.70 1.65
CA PRO A 242 -6.21 -25.85 1.57
C PRO A 242 -5.05 -26.45 2.37
N LYS A 243 -3.89 -26.56 1.74
CA LYS A 243 -2.65 -26.97 2.40
C LYS A 243 -1.79 -25.73 2.66
N ARG A 244 -1.53 -25.42 3.92
CA ARG A 244 -0.56 -24.39 4.31
C ARG A 244 0.86 -24.87 3.94
N VAL A 245 1.57 -24.07 3.13
CA VAL A 245 2.90 -24.42 2.62
C VAL A 245 3.98 -23.73 3.43
N THR A 246 3.80 -22.43 3.74
CA THR A 246 4.70 -21.73 4.67
C THR A 246 4.09 -21.68 6.07
N ALA A 247 4.93 -21.43 7.08
CA ALA A 247 4.51 -21.24 8.46
C ALA A 247 5.22 -20.02 9.04
N ASN A 248 4.60 -19.36 10.02
CA ASN A 248 5.14 -18.22 10.76
C ASN A 248 5.16 -16.87 10.00
N GLY A 249 4.38 -16.72 8.92
CA GLY A 249 4.30 -15.46 8.18
C GLY A 249 5.50 -15.20 7.28
N GLY A 250 5.71 -13.93 6.94
CA GLY A 250 6.82 -13.49 6.10
C GLY A 250 6.56 -13.53 4.61
N VAL A 251 5.40 -14.02 4.17
CA VAL A 251 4.89 -13.79 2.82
C VAL A 251 4.02 -12.54 2.84
N THR A 252 4.31 -11.57 2.00
CA THR A 252 3.52 -10.35 1.89
C THR A 252 2.85 -10.26 0.53
N ARG A 253 1.77 -9.50 0.48
CA ARG A 253 1.04 -9.20 -0.77
C ARG A 253 1.74 -8.08 -1.53
N LYS A 254 1.50 -8.03 -2.84
CA LYS A 254 1.77 -6.85 -3.66
C LYS A 254 0.71 -5.78 -3.38
N LEU A 255 1.04 -4.52 -3.63
CA LEU A 255 0.14 -3.39 -3.41
C LEU A 255 -1.20 -3.51 -4.15
N ASP A 256 -1.22 -4.18 -5.31
CA ASP A 256 -2.39 -4.31 -6.18
C ASP A 256 -3.02 -5.72 -6.21
N GLY A 257 -2.72 -6.55 -5.21
CA GLY A 257 -3.38 -7.85 -5.01
C GLY A 257 -2.69 -9.06 -5.64
N GLY A 258 -1.81 -8.91 -6.63
CA GLY A 258 -1.01 -10.02 -7.15
C GLY A 258 0.12 -10.34 -6.16
N ALA A 259 0.26 -11.59 -5.71
CA ALA A 259 1.25 -11.89 -4.67
C ALA A 259 2.26 -12.93 -5.07
N VAL A 260 1.93 -13.80 -6.01
CA VAL A 260 2.72 -15.00 -6.28
C VAL A 260 2.80 -15.29 -7.78
N GLY A 261 3.77 -16.11 -8.14
CA GLY A 261 3.91 -16.65 -9.50
C GLY A 261 4.42 -18.10 -9.44
N TRP A 262 3.94 -18.96 -10.29
CA TRP A 262 4.46 -20.33 -10.38
C TRP A 262 5.72 -20.41 -11.24
N SER A 263 6.63 -21.30 -10.88
CA SER A 263 7.67 -21.75 -11.82
C SER A 263 7.02 -22.54 -12.98
N PRO A 264 7.60 -22.52 -14.20
CA PRO A 264 7.03 -23.23 -15.35
C PRO A 264 6.83 -24.74 -15.12
N ASP A 265 7.66 -25.35 -14.29
CA ASP A 265 7.57 -26.78 -13.92
C ASP A 265 6.60 -27.06 -12.76
N GLY A 266 5.98 -26.02 -12.18
CA GLY A 266 5.03 -26.13 -11.08
C GLY A 266 5.61 -26.61 -9.75
N ARG A 267 6.96 -26.60 -9.58
CA ARG A 267 7.63 -27.07 -8.36
C ARG A 267 7.81 -25.97 -7.31
N PHE A 268 7.85 -24.72 -7.75
CA PHE A 268 8.06 -23.56 -6.90
C PHE A 268 6.93 -22.54 -7.09
N VAL A 269 6.68 -21.81 -6.01
CA VAL A 269 5.88 -20.57 -6.04
C VAL A 269 6.80 -19.43 -5.63
N TYR A 270 6.91 -18.43 -6.51
CA TYR A 270 7.62 -17.19 -6.23
C TYR A 270 6.72 -16.23 -5.46
N CYS A 271 7.26 -15.58 -4.44
CA CYS A 271 6.52 -14.64 -3.61
C CYS A 271 7.42 -13.52 -3.10
N LEU A 272 6.81 -12.49 -2.53
CA LEU A 272 7.52 -11.46 -1.79
C LEU A 272 7.68 -11.89 -0.33
N ASN A 273 8.92 -11.85 0.15
CA ASN A 273 9.27 -12.13 1.55
C ASN A 273 9.62 -10.83 2.26
N HIS A 274 8.76 -10.43 3.21
CA HIS A 274 8.97 -9.25 4.04
C HIS A 274 9.64 -9.64 5.35
N ALA A 275 10.78 -9.04 5.66
CA ALA A 275 11.50 -9.27 6.91
C ALA A 275 12.40 -8.07 7.26
N HIS A 276 12.23 -7.57 8.47
CA HIS A 276 13.04 -6.49 9.06
C HIS A 276 13.12 -5.24 8.15
N GLY A 277 11.95 -4.80 7.64
CA GLY A 277 11.82 -3.65 6.76
C GLY A 277 12.22 -3.87 5.30
N ASN A 278 12.83 -5.03 4.97
CA ASN A 278 13.17 -5.38 3.60
C ASN A 278 12.10 -6.28 2.97
N THR A 279 11.82 -6.07 1.69
CA THR A 279 10.97 -6.97 0.91
C THR A 279 11.77 -7.52 -0.26
N ASN A 280 11.94 -8.82 -0.29
CA ASN A 280 12.76 -9.54 -1.25
C ASN A 280 11.95 -10.59 -2.01
N LEU A 281 12.36 -10.90 -3.24
CA LEU A 281 11.81 -12.03 -3.99
C LEU A 281 12.33 -13.34 -3.43
N ALA A 282 11.44 -14.31 -3.25
CA ALA A 282 11.75 -15.64 -2.74
C ALA A 282 11.03 -16.72 -3.57
N ALA A 283 11.61 -17.92 -3.60
CA ALA A 283 11.01 -19.14 -4.12
C ALA A 283 10.64 -20.06 -2.95
N VAL A 284 9.40 -20.52 -2.94
CA VAL A 284 8.89 -21.52 -1.98
C VAL A 284 8.71 -22.84 -2.72
N ARG A 285 9.39 -23.90 -2.28
CA ARG A 285 9.19 -25.23 -2.82
C ARG A 285 7.87 -25.81 -2.31
N VAL A 286 7.00 -26.23 -3.23
CA VAL A 286 5.61 -26.62 -2.90
C VAL A 286 5.54 -27.88 -2.03
N ASP A 287 6.46 -28.83 -2.22
CA ASP A 287 6.42 -30.13 -1.56
C ASP A 287 6.65 -30.05 -0.05
N ASP A 288 7.62 -29.22 0.39
CA ASP A 288 8.09 -29.13 1.77
C ASP A 288 8.05 -27.72 2.38
N GLY A 289 7.67 -26.71 1.59
CA GLY A 289 7.57 -25.34 2.05
C GLY A 289 8.91 -24.62 2.27
N LEU A 290 10.03 -25.21 1.81
CA LEU A 290 11.32 -24.56 1.93
C LEU A 290 11.36 -23.26 1.13
N MET A 291 11.46 -22.15 1.85
CA MET A 291 11.62 -20.82 1.26
C MET A 291 13.11 -20.51 1.06
N THR A 292 13.48 -20.10 -0.15
CA THR A 292 14.81 -19.62 -0.50
C THR A 292 14.72 -18.22 -1.09
N ARG A 293 15.43 -17.25 -0.53
CA ARG A 293 15.48 -15.89 -1.11
C ARG A 293 16.28 -15.92 -2.42
N ILE A 294 15.71 -15.31 -3.45
CA ILE A 294 16.35 -15.06 -4.75
C ILE A 294 17.14 -13.75 -4.70
N THR A 295 16.60 -12.75 -3.99
CA THR A 295 17.25 -11.46 -3.82
C THR A 295 17.64 -11.23 -2.37
N HIS A 296 18.67 -10.40 -2.16
CA HIS A 296 19.16 -9.94 -0.86
C HIS A 296 19.29 -8.41 -0.89
N HIS A 297 18.28 -7.75 -1.44
CA HIS A 297 18.25 -6.30 -1.58
C HIS A 297 17.97 -5.64 -0.22
N ASP A 298 18.77 -4.61 0.11
CA ASP A 298 18.49 -3.72 1.25
C ASP A 298 17.53 -2.63 0.78
N GLY A 299 16.25 -2.99 0.73
CA GLY A 299 15.18 -2.19 0.16
C GLY A 299 13.91 -3.00 -0.05
N VAL A 300 13.06 -2.54 -0.94
CA VAL A 300 11.73 -3.10 -1.18
C VAL A 300 11.55 -3.46 -2.65
N ILE A 301 11.27 -4.73 -2.91
CA ILE A 301 10.64 -5.18 -4.14
C ILE A 301 9.13 -5.18 -3.88
N SER A 302 8.39 -4.29 -4.53
CA SER A 302 6.95 -4.11 -4.29
C SER A 302 6.07 -4.86 -5.27
N ASP A 303 6.62 -5.29 -6.41
CA ASP A 303 5.93 -6.04 -7.46
C ASP A 303 6.90 -6.86 -8.29
N PHE A 304 6.43 -7.95 -8.90
CA PHE A 304 7.20 -8.77 -9.83
C PHE A 304 6.30 -9.55 -10.79
N THR A 305 6.85 -9.92 -11.92
CA THR A 305 6.27 -10.91 -12.85
C THR A 305 7.38 -11.74 -13.47
N LEU A 306 7.14 -13.05 -13.63
CA LEU A 306 8.07 -13.97 -14.28
C LEU A 306 7.88 -13.91 -15.80
N ALA A 307 8.96 -13.89 -16.54
CA ALA A 307 8.93 -14.02 -17.99
C ALA A 307 8.32 -15.38 -18.40
N PRO A 308 7.52 -15.44 -19.47
CA PRO A 308 7.00 -16.73 -19.99
C PRO A 308 8.07 -17.78 -20.25
N ALA A 309 9.28 -17.37 -20.64
CA ALA A 309 10.44 -18.25 -20.78
C ALA A 309 10.96 -18.82 -19.45
N GLY A 310 10.57 -18.24 -18.32
CA GLY A 310 10.97 -18.68 -16.98
C GLY A 310 12.39 -18.28 -16.56
N ASP A 311 13.09 -17.47 -17.34
CA ASP A 311 14.51 -17.13 -17.19
C ASP A 311 14.78 -15.77 -16.53
N ALA A 312 13.75 -14.92 -16.39
CA ALA A 312 13.88 -13.59 -15.81
C ALA A 312 12.60 -13.10 -15.11
N PHE A 313 12.77 -12.18 -14.17
CA PHE A 313 11.69 -11.40 -13.56
C PHE A 313 11.76 -9.94 -14.02
N ALA A 314 10.60 -9.34 -14.26
CA ALA A 314 10.46 -7.89 -14.21
C ALA A 314 9.97 -7.53 -12.81
N ILE A 315 10.65 -6.62 -12.14
CA ILE A 315 10.41 -6.24 -10.74
C ILE A 315 10.23 -4.73 -10.60
N VAL A 316 9.47 -4.30 -9.60
CA VAL A 316 9.51 -2.92 -9.09
C VAL A 316 10.39 -2.90 -7.86
N ILE A 317 11.50 -2.19 -7.92
CA ILE A 317 12.52 -2.18 -6.88
C ILE A 317 12.82 -0.76 -6.41
N ALA A 318 12.91 -0.55 -5.10
CA ALA A 318 13.24 0.71 -4.47
C ALA A 318 14.13 0.51 -3.24
N SER A 319 14.78 1.57 -2.80
CA SER A 319 15.47 1.61 -1.50
C SER A 319 15.23 2.96 -0.83
N GLN A 320 15.74 3.15 0.37
CA GLN A 320 15.64 4.43 1.05
C GLN A 320 16.43 5.57 0.37
N THR A 321 17.33 5.23 -0.54
CA THR A 321 18.16 6.19 -1.30
C THR A 321 17.89 6.19 -2.80
N ALA A 322 16.98 5.33 -3.28
CA ALA A 322 16.61 5.27 -4.68
C ALA A 322 15.09 5.08 -4.83
N PRO A 323 14.42 5.92 -5.63
CA PRO A 323 13.00 5.80 -5.91
C PRO A 323 12.70 4.49 -6.65
N PRO A 324 11.40 4.10 -6.74
CA PRO A 324 11.00 2.89 -7.45
C PRO A 324 11.39 2.91 -8.92
N GLU A 325 11.92 1.79 -9.41
CA GLU A 325 12.25 1.54 -10.81
C GLU A 325 11.70 0.19 -11.28
N ILE A 326 11.34 0.08 -12.56
CA ILE A 326 11.21 -1.23 -13.20
C ILE A 326 12.60 -1.73 -13.53
N ALA A 327 12.88 -2.97 -13.16
CA ALA A 327 14.15 -3.62 -13.45
C ALA A 327 13.97 -5.07 -13.89
N ILE A 328 14.92 -5.59 -14.64
CA ILE A 328 15.01 -7.01 -15.00
C ILE A 328 16.00 -7.70 -14.07
N LEU A 329 15.59 -8.83 -13.54
CA LEU A 329 16.37 -9.72 -12.68
C LEU A 329 16.39 -11.13 -13.27
N ALA A 330 17.55 -11.74 -13.43
CA ALA A 330 17.63 -13.14 -13.85
C ALA A 330 16.93 -14.07 -12.85
N ALA A 331 16.35 -15.19 -13.30
CA ALA A 331 15.58 -16.08 -12.45
C ALA A 331 16.39 -16.72 -11.31
N GLU A 332 17.68 -16.93 -11.56
CA GLU A 332 18.64 -17.40 -10.54
C GLU A 332 19.09 -16.31 -9.54
N GLY A 333 18.62 -15.08 -9.72
CA GLY A 333 19.01 -13.92 -8.91
C GLY A 333 20.20 -13.15 -9.48
N GLY A 334 20.82 -12.32 -8.66
CA GLY A 334 21.93 -11.47 -9.07
C GLY A 334 21.59 -9.98 -9.05
N LEU A 335 22.24 -9.22 -9.93
CA LEU A 335 22.03 -7.78 -10.02
C LEU A 335 20.82 -7.45 -10.91
N ALA A 336 19.87 -6.68 -10.39
CA ALA A 336 18.76 -6.17 -11.19
C ALA A 336 19.23 -5.05 -12.12
N VAL A 337 18.81 -5.10 -13.38
CA VAL A 337 19.15 -4.10 -14.42
C VAL A 337 17.95 -3.18 -14.63
N PRO A 338 18.02 -1.88 -14.29
CA PRO A 338 16.91 -0.96 -14.45
C PRO A 338 16.48 -0.80 -15.92
N LEU A 339 15.17 -0.83 -16.17
CA LEU A 339 14.54 -0.45 -17.45
C LEU A 339 14.08 1.00 -17.46
N THR A 340 13.83 1.57 -16.29
CA THR A 340 13.37 2.95 -16.12
C THR A 340 14.45 3.80 -15.44
N SER A 341 14.23 5.09 -15.33
CA SER A 341 15.20 6.03 -14.77
C SER A 341 14.54 7.16 -13.95
N ALA A 342 13.62 6.80 -13.03
CA ALA A 342 12.98 7.75 -12.13
C ALA A 342 14.01 8.54 -11.31
N ALA A 343 15.08 7.87 -10.87
CA ALA A 343 16.18 8.49 -10.13
C ALA A 343 16.86 9.64 -10.89
N SER A 344 16.84 9.65 -12.24
CA SER A 344 17.42 10.72 -13.05
C SER A 344 16.70 12.07 -12.91
N ARG A 345 15.49 12.08 -12.37
CA ARG A 345 14.69 13.28 -12.09
C ARG A 345 14.99 13.90 -10.72
N LEU A 346 15.75 13.21 -9.86
CA LEU A 346 16.12 13.74 -8.56
C LEU A 346 17.14 14.87 -8.70
N THR A 347 16.79 16.04 -8.20
CA THR A 347 17.67 17.23 -8.17
C THR A 347 18.14 17.57 -6.75
N ALA A 348 17.45 17.03 -5.73
CA ALA A 348 17.83 17.18 -4.33
C ALA A 348 18.87 16.13 -3.93
N ALA A 349 19.69 16.49 -2.95
CA ALA A 349 20.55 15.52 -2.28
C ALA A 349 19.70 14.50 -1.50
N ILE A 350 20.11 13.24 -1.48
CA ILE A 350 19.42 12.16 -0.79
C ILE A 350 20.14 11.85 0.51
N THR A 351 19.39 11.78 1.59
CA THR A 351 19.89 11.38 2.91
C THR A 351 19.72 9.86 3.09
N ALA A 352 20.81 9.14 3.28
CA ALA A 352 20.74 7.75 3.72
C ALA A 352 20.37 7.69 5.21
N PRO A 353 19.23 7.13 5.60
CA PRO A 353 18.87 7.03 7.00
C PRO A 353 19.72 5.98 7.72
N ILE A 354 19.82 6.15 9.03
CA ILE A 354 20.50 5.20 9.92
C ILE A 354 19.42 4.34 10.55
N ARG A 355 19.44 3.04 10.30
CA ARG A 355 18.59 2.10 11.03
C ARG A 355 19.10 1.98 12.46
N MET A 356 18.20 2.24 13.43
CA MET A 356 18.59 2.28 14.83
C MET A 356 17.42 1.79 15.71
N PRO A 357 17.59 0.68 16.44
CA PRO A 357 16.57 0.24 17.38
C PRO A 357 16.52 1.16 18.59
N PHE A 358 15.33 1.32 19.17
CA PHE A 358 15.15 1.97 20.46
C PHE A 358 14.30 1.10 21.39
N ARG A 359 14.42 1.34 22.68
CA ARG A 359 13.72 0.57 23.71
C ARG A 359 12.56 1.39 24.28
N THR A 360 11.40 0.79 24.35
CA THR A 360 10.20 1.36 24.95
C THR A 360 10.19 1.22 26.47
N TYR A 361 9.26 1.88 27.16
CA TYR A 361 9.19 1.87 28.64
C TYR A 361 8.92 0.48 29.22
N ASP A 362 8.18 -0.35 28.53
CA ASP A 362 7.86 -1.74 28.90
C ASP A 362 8.90 -2.75 28.40
N GLY A 363 9.97 -2.25 27.80
CA GLY A 363 11.15 -3.04 27.44
C GLY A 363 11.14 -3.67 26.07
N ILE A 364 10.12 -3.40 25.25
CA ILE A 364 10.07 -3.84 23.85
C ILE A 364 11.10 -3.06 23.03
N TYR A 365 11.74 -3.76 22.09
CA TYR A 365 12.61 -3.13 21.10
C TYR A 365 11.83 -2.90 19.82
N CYS A 366 11.80 -1.64 19.39
CA CYS A 366 11.26 -1.22 18.11
C CYS A 366 12.40 -0.77 17.20
N ASP A 367 12.34 -1.11 15.92
CA ASP A 367 13.24 -0.53 14.92
C ASP A 367 12.80 0.90 14.58
N ALA A 368 13.75 1.69 14.08
CA ALA A 368 13.48 3.02 13.56
C ALA A 368 14.52 3.40 12.52
N TYR A 369 14.16 4.39 11.70
CA TYR A 369 14.99 4.95 10.66
C TYR A 369 15.22 6.44 10.95
N LEU A 370 16.49 6.79 11.23
CA LEU A 370 16.90 8.14 11.57
C LEU A 370 17.43 8.86 10.33
N TYR A 371 16.67 9.82 9.82
CA TYR A 371 17.12 10.75 8.79
C TYR A 371 17.74 11.96 9.46
N LEU A 372 18.99 12.27 9.11
CA LEU A 372 19.68 13.47 9.57
C LEU A 372 19.67 14.53 8.47
N PRO A 373 19.52 15.82 8.83
CA PRO A 373 19.55 16.90 7.85
C PRO A 373 20.92 17.02 7.15
N ALA A 374 20.93 17.53 5.93
CA ALA A 374 22.17 17.77 5.20
C ALA A 374 23.11 18.66 6.02
N GLY A 375 24.37 18.27 6.11
CA GLY A 375 25.37 19.00 6.91
C GLY A 375 25.16 18.90 8.43
N PHE A 376 24.49 17.84 8.91
CA PHE A 376 24.32 17.59 10.34
C PHE A 376 25.63 17.68 11.11
N SER A 377 25.59 18.38 12.26
CA SER A 377 26.70 18.53 13.20
C SER A 377 26.20 18.38 14.64
N GLY A 378 26.83 17.53 15.43
CA GLY A 378 26.43 17.29 16.82
C GLY A 378 26.57 18.49 17.76
N GLY A 379 27.24 19.57 17.33
CA GLY A 379 27.36 20.81 18.07
C GLY A 379 26.24 21.83 17.84
N ARG A 380 25.29 21.54 16.94
CA ARG A 380 24.13 22.37 16.63
C ARG A 380 22.84 21.64 17.05
N GLN A 381 21.81 22.39 17.41
CA GLN A 381 20.49 21.85 17.69
C GLN A 381 19.58 21.87 16.45
N TYR A 382 18.72 20.87 16.32
CA TYR A 382 17.79 20.67 15.21
C TYR A 382 16.39 20.33 15.73
N PRO A 383 15.33 20.78 15.06
CA PRO A 383 14.00 20.26 15.32
C PRO A 383 13.93 18.79 14.91
N ALA A 384 13.25 17.98 15.72
CA ALA A 384 13.11 16.55 15.48
C ALA A 384 11.64 16.13 15.37
N LEU A 385 11.36 15.16 14.51
CA LEU A 385 10.02 14.66 14.24
C LEU A 385 9.97 13.14 14.46
N VAL A 386 9.03 12.69 15.28
CA VAL A 386 8.62 11.28 15.30
C VAL A 386 7.63 11.07 14.18
N GLN A 387 7.95 10.20 13.23
CA GLN A 387 7.04 9.76 12.19
C GLN A 387 6.43 8.43 12.60
N VAL A 388 5.09 8.33 12.54
CA VAL A 388 4.32 7.11 12.77
C VAL A 388 3.56 6.74 11.50
N HIS A 389 3.81 5.53 10.99
CA HIS A 389 3.25 5.10 9.70
C HIS A 389 1.74 4.80 9.76
N GLY A 390 1.07 4.80 8.61
CA GLY A 390 -0.32 4.41 8.46
C GLY A 390 -0.52 2.89 8.44
N GLY A 391 -1.79 2.48 8.38
CA GLY A 391 -2.17 1.08 8.20
C GLY A 391 -2.09 0.21 9.46
N GLY A 392 -1.70 0.74 10.61
CA GLY A 392 -1.64 0.01 11.89
C GLY A 392 -0.64 -1.14 11.88
N THR A 393 -0.96 -2.19 11.17
CA THR A 393 -0.14 -3.39 10.99
C THR A 393 0.74 -3.38 9.73
N ASN A 394 0.89 -2.25 9.04
CA ASN A 394 1.89 -2.09 7.99
C ASN A 394 3.29 -1.89 8.60
N SER A 395 4.25 -1.48 7.80
CA SER A 395 5.58 -1.06 8.24
C SER A 395 6.02 0.20 7.49
N PHE A 396 6.96 0.93 8.04
CA PHE A 396 7.68 1.98 7.34
C PHE A 396 8.64 1.35 6.31
N GLY A 397 9.51 0.45 6.76
CA GLY A 397 10.38 -0.35 5.91
C GLY A 397 11.52 0.41 5.22
N ASN A 398 12.31 -0.33 4.42
CA ASN A 398 13.47 0.18 3.69
C ASN A 398 13.13 0.71 2.29
N GLY A 399 11.87 1.09 2.04
CA GLY A 399 11.42 1.65 0.76
C GLY A 399 11.83 3.12 0.54
N TRP A 400 11.36 3.69 -0.55
CA TRP A 400 11.51 5.10 -0.85
C TRP A 400 10.49 5.94 -0.08
N HIS A 401 10.98 6.89 0.72
CA HIS A 401 10.17 7.77 1.58
C HIS A 401 10.42 9.24 1.24
N PRO A 402 9.72 9.78 0.25
CA PRO A 402 9.96 11.15 -0.24
C PRO A 402 9.66 12.24 0.78
N ILE A 403 8.71 12.02 1.69
CA ILE A 403 8.33 13.01 2.71
C ILE A 403 9.46 13.18 3.73
N GLU A 404 10.04 12.08 4.19
CA GLU A 404 11.13 12.04 5.13
C GLU A 404 12.41 12.63 4.52
N GLN A 405 12.66 12.33 3.24
CA GLN A 405 13.72 12.97 2.46
C GLN A 405 13.52 14.49 2.36
N PHE A 406 12.28 14.92 2.03
CA PHE A 406 11.92 16.33 1.97
C PHE A 406 12.13 17.03 3.32
N LEU A 407 11.66 16.46 4.42
CA LEU A 407 11.80 17.04 5.75
C LEU A 407 13.26 17.08 6.19
N ALA A 408 14.07 16.07 5.89
CA ALA A 408 15.51 16.10 6.14
C ALA A 408 16.21 17.23 5.36
N GLN A 409 15.82 17.49 4.10
CA GLN A 409 16.31 18.63 3.31
C GLN A 409 15.86 19.99 3.88
N ARG A 410 14.71 20.01 4.58
CA ARG A 410 14.22 21.19 5.30
C ARG A 410 14.90 21.42 6.66
N GLY A 411 15.85 20.57 7.04
CA GLY A 411 16.65 20.73 8.26
C GLY A 411 16.11 19.98 9.48
N PHE A 412 15.12 19.10 9.32
CA PHE A 412 14.61 18.27 10.40
C PHE A 412 15.42 16.99 10.59
N ILE A 413 15.53 16.55 11.83
CA ILE A 413 15.80 15.16 12.16
C ILE A 413 14.46 14.43 12.07
N VAL A 414 14.36 13.36 11.25
CA VAL A 414 13.15 12.54 11.20
C VAL A 414 13.45 11.16 11.76
N PHE A 415 12.68 10.73 12.73
CA PHE A 415 12.77 9.44 13.38
C PHE A 415 11.50 8.63 13.09
N ALA A 416 11.54 7.88 12.00
CA ALA A 416 10.43 7.04 11.56
C ALA A 416 10.49 5.71 12.29
N ILE A 417 9.45 5.38 13.07
CA ILE A 417 9.47 4.23 13.97
C ILE A 417 8.61 3.07 13.43
N GLU A 418 9.10 1.86 13.67
CA GLU A 418 8.34 0.62 13.58
C GLU A 418 7.75 0.32 14.95
N TYR A 419 6.60 0.90 15.27
CA TYR A 419 5.93 0.64 16.54
C TYR A 419 5.40 -0.79 16.60
N ARG A 420 5.12 -1.31 17.81
CA ARG A 420 4.54 -2.67 17.98
C ARG A 420 3.32 -2.87 17.11
N GLY A 421 3.18 -4.04 16.52
CA GLY A 421 2.15 -4.33 15.54
C GLY A 421 2.58 -4.12 14.09
N SER A 422 3.77 -3.51 13.83
CA SER A 422 4.30 -3.39 12.46
C SER A 422 4.62 -4.76 11.87
N SER A 423 4.29 -4.95 10.58
CA SER A 423 4.56 -6.19 9.85
C SER A 423 6.04 -6.37 9.48
N GLY A 424 6.43 -7.60 9.14
CA GLY A 424 7.81 -7.93 8.77
C GLY A 424 8.76 -8.19 9.95
N TYR A 425 8.24 -8.15 11.18
CA TYR A 425 8.99 -8.44 12.41
C TYR A 425 8.52 -9.73 13.09
N GLY A 426 7.74 -10.53 12.36
CA GLY A 426 7.14 -11.77 12.81
C GLY A 426 5.80 -11.58 13.53
N ARG A 427 5.02 -12.66 13.59
CA ARG A 427 3.66 -12.65 14.14
C ARG A 427 3.56 -12.23 15.58
N ASP A 428 4.55 -12.60 16.40
CA ASP A 428 4.57 -12.21 17.82
C ASP A 428 4.63 -10.69 17.98
N PHE A 429 5.43 -10.00 17.14
CA PHE A 429 5.52 -8.54 17.15
C PHE A 429 4.28 -7.90 16.53
N ALA A 430 3.79 -8.41 15.41
CA ALA A 430 2.56 -7.96 14.77
C ALA A 430 1.33 -8.12 15.70
N GLY A 431 1.27 -9.23 16.44
CA GLY A 431 0.20 -9.53 17.41
C GLY A 431 0.15 -8.62 18.63
N LEU A 432 1.22 -7.87 18.93
CA LEU A 432 1.26 -6.96 20.08
C LEU A 432 0.25 -5.79 19.98
N SER A 433 -0.29 -5.50 18.81
CA SER A 433 -1.34 -4.47 18.62
C SER A 433 -2.75 -5.04 18.59
N TYR A 434 -2.92 -6.35 18.65
CA TYR A 434 -4.23 -6.99 18.60
C TYR A 434 -5.09 -6.56 19.78
N ALA A 435 -6.28 -6.06 19.49
CA ALA A 435 -7.26 -5.53 20.45
C ALA A 435 -6.68 -4.43 21.39
N ASP A 436 -5.56 -3.80 21.03
CA ASP A 436 -4.87 -2.78 21.84
C ASP A 436 -4.60 -1.47 21.05
N TRP A 437 -5.49 -1.10 20.16
CA TRP A 437 -5.35 0.13 19.40
C TRP A 437 -5.32 1.37 20.30
N GLY A 438 -4.32 2.23 20.08
CA GLY A 438 -4.07 3.40 20.92
C GLY A 438 -3.45 3.10 22.28
N GLY A 439 -3.21 1.84 22.61
CA GLY A 439 -2.54 1.40 23.84
C GLY A 439 -1.01 1.38 23.71
N GLY A 440 -0.43 0.19 23.57
CA GLY A 440 1.03 -0.01 23.53
C GLY A 440 1.73 0.77 22.41
N GLN A 441 1.10 0.95 21.26
CA GLN A 441 1.64 1.75 20.15
C GLN A 441 1.82 3.23 20.52
N THR A 442 0.91 3.79 21.32
CA THR A 442 1.06 5.13 21.88
C THR A 442 2.28 5.21 22.81
N ILE A 443 2.51 4.18 23.62
CA ILE A 443 3.69 4.06 24.48
C ILE A 443 4.97 4.11 23.65
N ASP A 444 4.99 3.42 22.51
CA ASP A 444 6.15 3.39 21.60
C ASP A 444 6.43 4.77 21.00
N ALA A 445 5.39 5.49 20.55
CA ALA A 445 5.54 6.85 20.02
C ALA A 445 6.05 7.84 21.08
N VAL A 446 5.54 7.75 22.33
CA VAL A 446 6.00 8.58 23.46
C VAL A 446 7.44 8.23 23.86
N ALA A 447 7.81 6.95 23.83
CA ALA A 447 9.18 6.51 24.10
C ALA A 447 10.16 7.02 23.03
N ALA A 448 9.74 7.06 21.76
CA ALA A 448 10.52 7.65 20.66
C ALA A 448 10.78 9.15 20.89
N ALA A 449 9.76 9.89 21.33
CA ALA A 449 9.95 11.30 21.70
C ALA A 449 10.94 11.48 22.84
N ALA A 450 10.83 10.67 23.90
CA ALA A 450 11.78 10.70 25.03
C ALA A 450 13.21 10.34 24.59
N PHE A 451 13.35 9.36 23.67
CA PHE A 451 14.62 9.00 23.08
C PHE A 451 15.28 10.18 22.35
N LEU A 452 14.49 10.94 21.57
CA LEU A 452 14.97 12.13 20.85
C LEU A 452 15.29 13.28 21.82
N LYS A 453 14.42 13.60 22.78
CA LYS A 453 14.62 14.65 23.79
C LYS A 453 15.88 14.45 24.64
N ALA A 454 16.34 13.22 24.78
CA ALA A 454 17.60 12.91 25.47
C ALA A 454 18.86 13.25 24.67
N LYS A 455 18.74 13.66 23.39
CA LYS A 455 19.89 14.01 22.56
C LYS A 455 20.21 15.51 22.65
N THR A 456 21.46 15.84 22.87
CA THR A 456 21.93 17.24 23.02
C THR A 456 21.75 18.09 21.76
N TYR A 457 21.63 17.45 20.61
CA TYR A 457 21.43 18.08 19.31
C TYR A 457 19.95 18.20 18.90
N VAL A 458 19.00 17.89 19.80
CA VAL A 458 17.55 18.06 19.55
C VAL A 458 17.05 19.30 20.28
N ALA A 459 16.38 20.19 19.57
CA ALA A 459 15.82 21.44 20.10
C ALA A 459 14.41 21.26 20.65
N GLY A 460 13.56 20.58 19.89
CA GLY A 460 12.18 20.26 20.21
C GLY A 460 11.73 19.05 19.42
N VAL A 461 10.63 18.41 19.84
CA VAL A 461 10.14 17.17 19.24
C VAL A 461 8.67 17.29 18.84
N GLY A 462 8.39 17.11 17.56
CA GLY A 462 7.04 16.96 17.02
C GLY A 462 6.68 15.52 16.68
N ILE A 463 5.39 15.28 16.40
CA ILE A 463 4.87 14.01 15.90
C ILE A 463 3.98 14.23 14.70
N TYR A 464 4.07 13.35 13.69
CA TYR A 464 3.14 13.34 12.56
C TYR A 464 2.92 11.95 11.98
N GLY A 465 1.79 11.77 11.34
CA GLY A 465 1.48 10.60 10.58
C GLY A 465 0.20 10.73 9.76
N GLY A 466 0.00 9.83 8.81
CA GLY A 466 -1.20 9.78 7.99
C GLY A 466 -2.09 8.60 8.33
N SER A 467 -3.42 8.76 8.19
CA SER A 467 -4.39 7.67 8.41
C SER A 467 -4.30 7.11 9.84
N TYR A 468 -3.92 5.84 9.97
CA TYR A 468 -3.61 5.26 11.29
C TYR A 468 -2.49 6.01 12.02
N GLY A 469 -1.49 6.53 11.30
CA GLY A 469 -0.44 7.37 11.88
C GLY A 469 -0.98 8.70 12.41
N GLY A 470 -1.99 9.29 11.75
CA GLY A 470 -2.74 10.45 12.26
C GLY A 470 -3.48 10.11 13.54
N TYR A 471 -4.20 8.97 13.54
CA TYR A 471 -4.83 8.41 14.72
C TYR A 471 -3.83 8.24 15.89
N LEU A 472 -2.66 7.65 15.63
CA LEU A 472 -1.66 7.43 16.66
C LEU A 472 -1.03 8.74 17.15
N SER A 473 -0.85 9.75 16.26
CA SER A 473 -0.41 11.08 16.64
C SER A 473 -1.40 11.75 17.61
N LEU A 474 -2.70 11.65 17.34
CA LEU A 474 -3.76 12.16 18.24
C LEU A 474 -3.77 11.43 19.58
N HIS A 475 -3.66 10.10 19.56
CA HIS A 475 -3.57 9.32 20.82
C HIS A 475 -2.37 9.73 21.66
N ALA A 476 -1.21 9.95 21.03
CA ALA A 476 0.02 10.30 21.72
C ALA A 476 -0.06 11.67 22.43
N ILE A 477 -0.64 12.69 21.77
CA ILE A 477 -0.77 14.03 22.38
C ILE A 477 -1.89 14.11 23.41
N VAL A 478 -2.91 13.24 23.34
CA VAL A 478 -3.93 13.10 24.37
C VAL A 478 -3.41 12.34 25.59
N ALA A 479 -2.70 11.23 25.36
CA ALA A 479 -2.19 10.40 26.45
C ALA A 479 -1.00 11.02 27.19
N SER A 480 -0.18 11.82 26.49
CA SER A 480 1.05 12.43 27.01
C SER A 480 1.21 13.87 26.47
N PRO A 481 0.42 14.84 26.96
CA PRO A 481 0.37 16.21 26.42
C PRO A 481 1.73 16.94 26.42
N ASP A 482 2.67 16.56 27.29
CA ASP A 482 4.00 17.19 27.41
C ASP A 482 5.09 16.44 26.60
N ALA A 483 4.72 15.33 25.92
CA ALA A 483 5.69 14.56 25.15
C ALA A 483 6.12 15.24 23.86
N PHE A 484 5.21 16.03 23.26
CA PHE A 484 5.43 16.67 21.95
C PHE A 484 5.15 18.16 22.01
N ASP A 485 6.02 18.95 21.39
CA ASP A 485 5.93 20.41 21.33
C ASP A 485 4.96 20.89 20.24
N ALA A 486 4.73 20.06 19.21
CA ALA A 486 3.75 20.24 18.14
C ALA A 486 3.36 18.90 17.53
N ALA A 487 2.20 18.85 16.87
CA ALA A 487 1.72 17.65 16.18
C ALA A 487 1.10 17.97 14.82
N ALA A 488 1.02 16.93 13.96
CA ALA A 488 0.24 17.00 12.74
C ALA A 488 -0.54 15.70 12.53
N ASP A 489 -1.83 15.85 12.28
CA ASP A 489 -2.77 14.79 11.93
C ASP A 489 -3.12 14.90 10.44
N LEU A 490 -2.70 13.93 9.65
CA LEU A 490 -3.05 13.81 8.25
C LEU A 490 -4.15 12.75 8.12
N TYR A 491 -5.40 13.22 7.95
CA TYR A 491 -6.59 12.37 7.75
C TYR A 491 -6.70 11.19 8.73
N GLY A 492 -6.47 11.45 10.03
CA GLY A 492 -6.51 10.45 11.09
C GLY A 492 -7.92 10.10 11.58
N ILE A 493 -8.01 9.00 12.30
CA ILE A 493 -9.24 8.49 12.90
C ILE A 493 -9.35 9.01 14.33
N THR A 494 -10.55 9.43 14.76
CA THR A 494 -10.82 9.94 16.13
C THR A 494 -11.86 9.13 16.85
N ASN A 495 -12.91 8.74 16.14
CA ASN A 495 -14.06 8.01 16.66
C ASN A 495 -14.24 6.71 15.89
N ARG A 496 -13.97 5.59 16.54
CA ARG A 496 -14.03 4.26 15.93
C ARG A 496 -15.45 3.80 15.62
N PHE A 497 -16.45 4.27 16.36
CA PHE A 497 -17.86 3.97 16.09
C PHE A 497 -18.29 4.63 14.78
N ASP A 498 -18.05 5.93 14.66
CA ASP A 498 -18.37 6.69 13.46
C ASP A 498 -17.54 6.25 12.24
N TYR A 499 -16.27 5.90 12.46
CA TYR A 499 -15.42 5.31 11.44
C TYR A 499 -15.99 3.98 10.92
N PHE A 500 -16.45 3.08 11.79
CA PHE A 500 -17.09 1.82 11.39
C PHE A 500 -18.34 2.05 10.54
N GLU A 501 -19.16 3.03 10.91
CA GLU A 501 -20.43 3.31 10.22
C GLU A 501 -20.25 4.00 8.87
N ARG A 502 -19.31 4.95 8.77
CA ARG A 502 -19.18 5.87 7.64
C ARG A 502 -18.06 5.57 6.67
N SER A 503 -17.06 4.78 7.08
CA SER A 503 -15.95 4.42 6.19
C SER A 503 -16.42 3.52 5.06
N ASP A 504 -15.59 3.44 4.01
CA ASP A 504 -15.79 2.45 2.96
C ASP A 504 -15.69 1.01 3.51
N ARG A 505 -16.00 0.02 2.66
CA ARG A 505 -15.94 -1.38 3.06
C ARG A 505 -14.57 -1.78 3.61
N VAL A 506 -13.48 -1.29 3.00
CA VAL A 506 -12.12 -1.64 3.42
C VAL A 506 -11.84 -1.15 4.84
N GLY A 507 -12.23 0.10 5.16
CA GLY A 507 -12.11 0.63 6.51
C GLY A 507 -12.90 -0.17 7.54
N ARG A 508 -14.14 -0.55 7.21
CA ARG A 508 -14.99 -1.38 8.10
C ARG A 508 -14.40 -2.76 8.35
N VAL A 509 -13.92 -3.43 7.30
CA VAL A 509 -13.27 -4.74 7.44
C VAL A 509 -12.00 -4.62 8.27
N PHE A 510 -11.21 -3.59 8.01
CA PHE A 510 -9.97 -3.35 8.72
C PHE A 510 -10.19 -3.21 10.24
N VAL A 511 -11.13 -2.36 10.66
CA VAL A 511 -11.39 -2.15 12.09
C VAL A 511 -11.97 -3.39 12.79
N THR A 512 -12.79 -4.19 12.11
CA THR A 512 -13.35 -5.40 12.71
C THR A 512 -12.34 -6.54 12.82
N ARG A 513 -11.41 -6.68 11.85
CA ARG A 513 -10.36 -7.68 11.90
C ARG A 513 -9.48 -7.57 13.13
N ASP A 514 -9.13 -6.34 13.53
CA ASP A 514 -8.33 -6.09 14.74
C ASP A 514 -9.03 -6.50 16.04
N TYR A 515 -10.34 -6.71 16.00
CA TYR A 515 -11.15 -7.12 17.15
C TYR A 515 -11.78 -8.52 16.96
N GLY A 516 -11.14 -9.38 16.17
CA GLY A 516 -11.61 -10.75 15.94
C GLY A 516 -12.96 -10.80 15.23
N GLY A 517 -13.19 -9.93 14.24
CA GLY A 517 -14.44 -9.84 13.49
C GLY A 517 -15.58 -9.12 14.22
N ARG A 518 -15.37 -8.65 15.46
CA ARG A 518 -16.41 -8.02 16.28
C ARG A 518 -16.63 -6.55 15.89
N GLY A 519 -17.89 -6.20 15.67
CA GLY A 519 -18.33 -4.81 15.44
C GLY A 519 -18.54 -4.03 16.73
N PRO A 520 -18.91 -2.72 16.62
CA PRO A 520 -19.15 -1.86 17.79
C PRO A 520 -20.25 -2.38 18.73
N ALA A 521 -21.25 -3.09 18.20
CA ALA A 521 -22.33 -3.68 19.01
C ALA A 521 -21.84 -4.88 19.86
N ASP A 522 -20.82 -5.60 19.37
CA ASP A 522 -20.30 -6.82 20.00
C ASP A 522 -19.16 -6.53 20.99
N ALA A 523 -18.44 -5.42 20.81
CA ALA A 523 -17.27 -5.04 21.60
C ALA A 523 -17.18 -3.53 21.87
N PRO A 524 -18.22 -2.88 22.41
CA PRO A 524 -18.29 -1.42 22.55
C PRO A 524 -17.12 -0.85 23.34
N ASP A 525 -16.64 -1.54 24.37
CA ASP A 525 -15.55 -1.07 25.21
C ASP A 525 -14.22 -0.97 24.45
N LEU A 526 -13.94 -1.92 23.54
CA LEU A 526 -12.73 -1.87 22.69
C LEU A 526 -12.81 -0.67 21.72
N TYR A 527 -13.97 -0.41 21.13
CA TYR A 527 -14.16 0.74 20.26
C TYR A 527 -14.04 2.06 21.01
N LEU A 528 -14.53 2.13 22.25
CA LEU A 528 -14.41 3.31 23.10
C LEU A 528 -12.95 3.55 23.51
N MET A 529 -12.24 2.53 24.01
CA MET A 529 -10.83 2.63 24.41
C MET A 529 -9.94 3.07 23.24
N ALA A 530 -10.22 2.57 22.03
CA ALA A 530 -9.51 2.92 20.81
C ALA A 530 -9.97 4.26 20.19
N SER A 531 -10.77 5.06 20.87
CA SER A 531 -11.27 6.33 20.35
C SER A 531 -10.78 7.50 21.20
N THR A 532 -10.28 8.56 20.56
CA THR A 532 -9.88 9.80 21.24
C THR A 532 -11.01 10.83 21.36
N HIS A 533 -12.12 10.66 20.61
CA HIS A 533 -13.18 11.66 20.50
C HIS A 533 -13.73 12.17 21.86
N HIS A 534 -13.79 11.31 22.86
CA HIS A 534 -14.28 11.67 24.21
C HIS A 534 -13.21 12.34 25.08
N ARG A 535 -11.96 12.44 24.60
CA ARG A 535 -10.79 13.00 25.28
C ARG A 535 -10.14 14.18 24.53
N LEU A 536 -10.69 14.61 23.40
CA LEU A 536 -10.12 15.68 22.59
C LEU A 536 -9.94 17.00 23.35
N GLY A 537 -10.77 17.26 24.37
CA GLY A 537 -10.61 18.41 25.27
C GLY A 537 -9.35 18.38 26.16
N GLU A 538 -8.62 17.26 26.20
CA GLU A 538 -7.35 17.12 26.92
C GLU A 538 -6.14 17.58 26.08
N ILE A 539 -6.30 17.78 24.77
CA ILE A 539 -5.24 18.24 23.87
C ILE A 539 -4.76 19.63 24.34
N ARG A 540 -3.43 19.80 24.41
CA ARG A 540 -2.75 21.06 24.70
C ARG A 540 -1.70 21.39 23.63
N THR A 541 -1.27 20.41 22.87
CA THR A 541 -0.26 20.49 21.83
C THR A 541 -0.82 21.23 20.62
N PRO A 542 -0.13 22.24 20.06
CA PRO A 542 -0.50 22.84 18.77
C PRO A 542 -0.63 21.79 17.68
N LEU A 543 -1.70 21.85 16.87
CA LEU A 543 -2.07 20.77 15.94
C LEU A 543 -2.34 21.29 14.52
N LEU A 544 -1.61 20.76 13.54
CA LEU A 544 -1.95 20.85 12.12
C LEU A 544 -2.88 19.68 11.74
N VAL A 545 -3.99 19.97 11.05
CA VAL A 545 -4.94 18.96 10.56
C VAL A 545 -5.11 19.11 9.05
N LEU A 546 -4.80 18.06 8.29
CA LEU A 546 -4.89 18.04 6.83
C LEU A 546 -5.80 16.89 6.38
N HIS A 547 -6.79 17.16 5.48
CA HIS A 547 -7.73 16.13 5.03
C HIS A 547 -8.15 16.31 3.56
N GLY A 548 -8.47 15.21 2.87
CA GLY A 548 -9.08 15.24 1.55
C GLY A 548 -10.62 15.33 1.63
N SER A 549 -11.24 16.18 0.81
CA SER A 549 -12.70 16.40 0.88
C SER A 549 -13.55 15.19 0.45
N GLU A 550 -12.96 14.26 -0.32
CA GLU A 550 -13.64 13.07 -0.86
C GLU A 550 -13.09 11.77 -0.23
N ASP A 551 -12.54 11.87 0.99
CA ASP A 551 -12.02 10.72 1.70
C ASP A 551 -13.16 9.81 2.21
N THR A 552 -13.34 8.67 1.56
CA THR A 552 -14.32 7.65 1.94
C THR A 552 -13.73 6.59 2.88
N ARG A 553 -12.38 6.51 2.98
CA ARG A 553 -11.69 5.60 3.90
C ARG A 553 -11.74 6.11 5.33
N VAL A 554 -11.34 7.36 5.54
CA VAL A 554 -11.47 8.09 6.79
C VAL A 554 -12.29 9.34 6.51
N PRO A 555 -13.60 9.35 6.77
CA PRO A 555 -14.45 10.48 6.41
C PRO A 555 -14.02 11.78 7.10
N PRO A 556 -14.07 12.96 6.41
CA PRO A 556 -13.61 14.26 6.94
C PRO A 556 -14.22 14.68 8.27
N VAL A 557 -15.41 14.17 8.60
CA VAL A 557 -16.07 14.40 9.91
C VAL A 557 -15.18 14.00 11.10
N GLN A 558 -14.22 13.08 10.90
CA GLN A 558 -13.25 12.70 11.93
C GLN A 558 -12.34 13.89 12.29
N SER A 559 -11.79 14.59 11.31
CA SER A 559 -10.98 15.81 11.51
C SER A 559 -11.84 17.00 11.96
N GLU A 560 -13.06 17.14 11.44
CA GLU A 560 -13.99 18.20 11.86
C GLU A 560 -14.28 18.15 13.36
N ALA A 561 -14.44 16.94 13.92
CA ALA A 561 -14.63 16.75 15.35
C ALA A 561 -13.41 17.21 16.17
N VAL A 562 -12.19 16.93 15.70
CA VAL A 562 -10.95 17.42 16.34
C VAL A 562 -10.93 18.94 16.33
N VAL A 563 -11.12 19.56 15.17
CA VAL A 563 -11.05 21.02 14.99
C VAL A 563 -12.09 21.74 15.85
N ALA A 564 -13.31 21.20 15.96
CA ALA A 564 -14.35 21.76 16.81
C ALA A 564 -13.93 21.82 18.29
N GLU A 565 -13.29 20.78 18.82
CA GLU A 565 -12.79 20.77 20.20
C GLU A 565 -11.56 21.69 20.38
N LEU A 566 -10.65 21.76 19.41
CA LEU A 566 -9.51 22.69 19.46
C LEU A 566 -10.00 24.15 19.50
N GLN A 567 -10.99 24.51 18.68
CA GLN A 567 -11.60 25.84 18.68
C GLN A 567 -12.27 26.17 20.02
N LYS A 568 -13.03 25.23 20.56
CA LYS A 568 -13.73 25.37 21.85
C LYS A 568 -12.77 25.62 23.01
N HIS A 569 -11.60 25.00 22.98
CA HIS A 569 -10.58 25.13 24.02
C HIS A 569 -9.51 26.18 23.73
N GLY A 570 -9.58 26.88 22.58
CA GLY A 570 -8.61 27.91 22.19
C GLY A 570 -7.21 27.38 21.92
N ILE A 571 -7.08 26.11 21.52
CA ILE A 571 -5.80 25.48 21.18
C ILE A 571 -5.36 25.96 19.79
N GLU A 572 -4.08 26.33 19.66
CA GLU A 572 -3.52 26.73 18.39
C GLU A 572 -3.58 25.59 17.37
N HIS A 573 -4.20 25.85 16.21
CA HIS A 573 -4.35 24.85 15.15
C HIS A 573 -4.42 25.50 13.76
N GLU A 574 -4.13 24.69 12.75
CA GLU A 574 -4.40 24.96 11.35
C GLU A 574 -5.20 23.79 10.77
N TYR A 575 -6.27 24.07 10.04
CA TYR A 575 -7.07 23.06 9.37
C TYR A 575 -7.20 23.34 7.89
N VAL A 576 -6.82 22.37 7.04
CA VAL A 576 -6.90 22.49 5.59
C VAL A 576 -7.59 21.27 4.99
N VAL A 577 -8.63 21.54 4.18
CA VAL A 577 -9.33 20.50 3.40
C VAL A 577 -8.97 20.65 1.93
N TYR A 578 -8.47 19.59 1.32
CA TYR A 578 -8.05 19.57 -0.09
C TYR A 578 -9.19 19.11 -0.99
N PRO A 579 -9.71 19.98 -1.89
CA PRO A 579 -10.86 19.67 -2.73
C PRO A 579 -10.57 18.54 -3.73
N GLY A 580 -11.47 17.51 -3.76
CA GLY A 580 -11.38 16.39 -4.69
C GLY A 580 -10.20 15.45 -4.42
N GLU A 581 -9.61 15.49 -3.22
CA GLU A 581 -8.68 14.47 -2.73
C GLU A 581 -9.44 13.43 -1.91
N GLY A 582 -9.05 12.16 -2.10
CA GLY A 582 -9.52 11.04 -1.29
C GLY A 582 -8.60 10.78 -0.10
N HIS A 583 -8.33 9.49 0.19
CA HIS A 583 -7.43 9.08 1.26
C HIS A 583 -5.97 9.27 0.86
N GLY A 584 -5.34 10.35 1.32
CA GLY A 584 -4.02 10.84 0.91
C GLY A 584 -4.10 11.92 -0.18
N PHE A 585 -2.98 12.57 -0.46
CA PHE A 585 -2.87 13.65 -1.44
C PHE A 585 -2.21 13.15 -2.72
N ARG A 586 -2.92 13.24 -3.85
CA ARG A 586 -2.46 12.72 -5.15
C ARG A 586 -2.11 13.82 -6.15
N LYS A 587 -2.88 14.93 -6.16
CA LYS A 587 -2.60 16.04 -7.07
C LYS A 587 -1.28 16.69 -6.69
N ARG A 588 -0.46 16.98 -7.69
CA ARG A 588 0.88 17.53 -7.49
C ARG A 588 0.88 18.81 -6.62
N GLU A 589 -0.02 19.73 -6.92
CA GLU A 589 -0.17 20.99 -6.18
C GLU A 589 -0.58 20.76 -4.73
N HIS A 590 -1.48 19.81 -4.45
CA HIS A 590 -1.91 19.51 -3.10
C HIS A 590 -0.80 18.80 -2.29
N ARG A 591 -0.03 17.92 -2.93
CA ARG A 591 1.13 17.29 -2.28
C ARG A 591 2.16 18.34 -1.86
N ILE A 592 2.50 19.26 -2.75
CA ILE A 592 3.45 20.34 -2.43
C ILE A 592 2.90 21.20 -1.29
N ASP A 593 1.65 21.70 -1.37
CA ASP A 593 1.05 22.54 -0.34
C ASP A 593 0.96 21.82 1.02
N ALA A 594 0.50 20.57 1.04
CA ALA A 594 0.35 19.79 2.28
C ALA A 594 1.67 19.61 3.02
N TYR A 595 2.73 19.20 2.31
CA TYR A 595 4.02 18.93 2.96
C TYR A 595 4.85 20.20 3.21
N GLU A 596 4.65 21.27 2.44
CA GLU A 596 5.16 22.58 2.80
C GLU A 596 4.50 23.14 4.08
N ARG A 597 3.18 22.97 4.23
CA ARG A 597 2.48 23.32 5.48
C ARG A 597 3.00 22.50 6.65
N LEU A 598 3.18 21.19 6.46
CA LEU A 598 3.74 20.30 7.47
C LEU A 598 5.12 20.82 7.95
N ALA A 599 6.04 21.11 7.02
CA ALA A 599 7.36 21.63 7.35
C ALA A 599 7.28 23.01 8.04
N ASN A 600 6.51 23.96 7.48
CA ASN A 600 6.36 25.31 8.03
C ASN A 600 5.70 25.29 9.42
N TRP A 601 4.76 24.35 9.67
CA TRP A 601 4.15 24.16 10.98
C TRP A 601 5.20 23.80 12.03
N PHE A 602 5.99 22.79 11.76
CA PHE A 602 7.03 22.35 12.68
C PHE A 602 8.19 23.33 12.79
N GLU A 603 8.58 24.05 11.73
CA GLU A 603 9.56 25.15 11.81
C GLU A 603 9.10 26.23 12.80
N ARG A 604 7.82 26.58 12.78
CA ARG A 604 7.25 27.61 13.68
C ARG A 604 7.24 27.17 15.14
N HIS A 605 6.90 25.92 15.40
CA HIS A 605 6.66 25.43 16.77
C HIS A 605 7.87 24.75 17.42
N LEU A 606 8.84 24.30 16.63
CA LEU A 606 10.04 23.61 17.11
C LEU A 606 11.32 24.47 16.96
N ALA A 607 11.16 25.77 16.77
CA ALA A 607 12.27 26.69 16.50
C ALA A 607 13.40 26.55 17.55
N THR A 608 14.62 26.40 17.07
CA THR A 608 15.83 26.51 17.88
C THR A 608 15.96 27.95 18.42
N GLY A 609 16.48 28.12 19.63
CA GLY A 609 16.65 29.41 20.32
C GLY A 609 17.29 30.52 19.48
N PRO A 610 17.70 31.68 20.05
CA PRO A 610 17.84 33.00 19.40
C PRO A 610 18.76 33.12 18.18
N ASP A 611 19.33 32.05 17.68
CA ASP A 611 20.12 32.03 16.44
C ASP A 611 19.30 31.73 15.17
N ALA A 612 17.97 31.54 15.26
CA ALA A 612 17.08 31.23 14.12
C ALA A 612 16.65 32.49 13.29
N THR A 613 17.22 33.66 13.55
CA THR A 613 16.96 34.86 12.77
C THR A 613 18.28 35.50 12.31
N THR A 614 18.87 34.97 11.25
CA THR A 614 19.67 35.76 10.30
C THR A 614 19.63 35.17 8.92
#